data_a517f50fc4bcfff699889defc914d6c0
#
_entry.id   a517f50fc4bcfff699889defc914d6c0
#
_cell.length_a   1.000
_cell.length_b   1.000
_cell.length_c   1.000
_cell.angle_alpha   90.00
_cell.angle_beta   90.00
_cell.angle_gamma   90.00
#
_symmetry.space_group_name_H-M   'P 1'
#
loop_
_entity.id
_entity.type
_entity.pdbx_description
1 polymer ?
#
loop_
_entity_poly.entity_id
_entity_poly.type
_entity_poly.pdbx_seq_one_letter_code
_entity_poly.pdbx_strand_id
1 'polypeptide(L)'
;MENANLEFDYVIIGSGFGGSVSAMRLAQKGYSVAVLEAGKRWEGKDFPKTNWSLRKFLWMPKAFCYGIQRINVLNDVMILSGAGVGGGSLVYANTLYVPKKEVFEYPLMKKMGGKRHM
;
A
#
# COMPACT_ATOMS: atom_id res chain seq x y z
N MET A 1 -20.34 15.48 23.91
CA MET A 1 -19.17 14.84 23.29
C MET A 1 -18.19 15.96 22.97
N GLU A 2 -17.14 16.06 23.72
CA GLU A 2 -16.09 17.05 23.51
C GLU A 2 -15.40 16.72 22.18
N ASN A 3 -15.43 17.66 21.21
CA ASN A 3 -14.68 17.54 19.98
C ASN A 3 -13.19 17.64 20.35
N ALA A 4 -12.55 16.52 20.57
CA ALA A 4 -11.10 16.47 20.67
C ALA A 4 -10.56 16.91 19.30
N ASN A 5 -10.03 18.14 19.23
CA ASN A 5 -9.26 18.59 18.08
C ASN A 5 -8.00 17.71 17.99
N LEU A 6 -8.05 16.67 17.15
CA LEU A 6 -6.88 15.86 16.86
C LEU A 6 -6.02 16.63 15.85
N GLU A 7 -4.95 17.21 16.33
CA GLU A 7 -3.95 17.88 15.49
C GLU A 7 -2.80 16.94 15.20
N PHE A 8 -2.46 16.79 13.93
CA PHE A 8 -1.32 16.02 13.46
C PHE A 8 -0.40 16.93 12.63
N ASP A 9 0.92 16.75 12.79
CA ASP A 9 1.90 17.45 11.96
C ASP A 9 1.81 17.00 10.50
N TYR A 10 1.49 15.71 10.27
CA TYR A 10 1.38 15.12 8.93
C TYR A 10 0.21 14.17 8.82
N VAL A 11 -0.48 14.25 7.69
CA VAL A 11 -1.51 13.28 7.29
C VAL A 11 -1.06 12.58 6.01
N ILE A 12 -0.98 11.25 6.05
CA ILE A 12 -0.58 10.40 4.94
C ILE A 12 -1.80 9.66 4.42
N ILE A 13 -2.04 9.76 3.12
CA ILE A 13 -3.14 9.06 2.46
C ILE A 13 -2.62 7.76 1.86
N GLY A 14 -3.09 6.64 2.40
CA GLY A 14 -2.69 5.29 2.01
C GLY A 14 -1.52 4.74 2.83
N SER A 15 -1.67 3.50 3.27
CA SER A 15 -0.68 2.76 4.08
C SER A 15 0.12 1.73 3.28
N GLY A 16 0.20 1.87 1.96
CA GLY A 16 1.05 1.04 1.10
C GLY A 16 2.54 1.27 1.37
N PHE A 17 3.42 0.70 0.53
CA PHE A 17 4.88 0.76 0.72
C PHE A 17 5.40 2.18 0.97
N GLY A 18 5.04 3.14 0.10
CA GLY A 18 5.49 4.54 0.24
C GLY A 18 4.93 5.22 1.48
N GLY A 19 3.62 5.09 1.73
CA GLY A 19 2.96 5.70 2.89
C GLY A 19 3.49 5.17 4.21
N SER A 20 3.67 3.85 4.33
CA SER A 20 4.20 3.22 5.55
C SER A 20 5.63 3.66 5.86
N VAL A 21 6.51 3.72 4.85
CA VAL A 21 7.90 4.19 5.03
C VAL A 21 7.93 5.66 5.40
N SER A 22 7.11 6.49 4.76
CA SER A 22 7.02 7.92 5.06
C SER A 22 6.52 8.15 6.50
N ALA A 23 5.46 7.44 6.91
CA ALA A 23 4.94 7.51 8.27
C ALA A 23 5.99 7.13 9.30
N MET A 24 6.68 6.01 9.08
CA MET A 24 7.74 5.55 9.98
C MET A 24 8.87 6.60 10.09
N ARG A 25 9.32 7.16 8.96
CA ARG A 25 10.41 8.14 8.97
C ARG A 25 10.03 9.45 9.63
N LEU A 26 8.80 9.92 9.45
CA LEU A 26 8.31 11.12 10.12
C LEU A 26 8.17 10.88 11.62
N ALA A 27 7.59 9.77 12.03
CA ALA A 27 7.46 9.40 13.44
C ALA A 27 8.82 9.24 14.13
N GLN A 28 9.83 8.65 13.45
CA GLN A 28 11.20 8.58 13.97
C GLN A 28 11.86 9.94 14.19
N LYS A 29 11.40 10.98 13.47
CA LYS A 29 11.85 12.36 13.65
C LYS A 29 11.05 13.11 14.73
N GLY A 30 10.10 12.46 15.38
CA GLY A 30 9.30 13.02 16.48
C GLY A 30 8.01 13.71 16.05
N TYR A 31 7.62 13.63 14.77
CA TYR A 31 6.36 14.20 14.30
C TYR A 31 5.17 13.31 14.65
N SER A 32 4.04 13.94 14.95
CA SER A 32 2.74 13.28 15.06
C SER A 32 2.19 13.01 13.66
N VAL A 33 1.89 11.73 13.35
CA VAL A 33 1.50 11.32 11.99
C VAL A 33 0.20 10.54 12.03
N ALA A 34 -0.78 10.98 11.23
CA ALA A 34 -1.97 10.21 10.94
C ALA A 34 -1.84 9.52 9.58
N VAL A 35 -2.30 8.26 9.50
CA VAL A 35 -2.36 7.52 8.24
C VAL A 35 -3.81 7.16 7.95
N LEU A 36 -4.34 7.64 6.83
CA LEU A 36 -5.70 7.35 6.36
C LEU A 36 -5.64 6.23 5.33
N GLU A 37 -6.31 5.13 5.61
CA GLU A 37 -6.37 3.98 4.71
C GLU A 37 -7.83 3.68 4.31
N ALA A 38 -8.06 3.46 3.01
CA ALA A 38 -9.41 3.19 2.47
C ALA A 38 -9.91 1.80 2.85
N GLY A 39 -9.01 0.82 2.93
CA GLY A 39 -9.35 -0.55 3.27
C GLY A 39 -9.17 -0.83 4.76
N LYS A 40 -9.58 -2.02 5.17
CA LYS A 40 -9.49 -2.43 6.58
C LYS A 40 -8.11 -3.01 6.90
N ARG A 41 -7.82 -3.15 8.20
CA ARG A 41 -6.72 -3.98 8.69
C ARG A 41 -7.11 -5.45 8.56
N TRP A 42 -6.24 -6.23 7.93
CA TRP A 42 -6.38 -7.68 7.76
C TRP A 42 -5.45 -8.38 8.75
N GLU A 43 -5.99 -9.25 9.56
CA GLU A 43 -5.22 -10.12 10.44
C GLU A 43 -5.31 -11.57 9.95
N GLY A 44 -4.37 -12.44 10.36
CA GLY A 44 -4.21 -13.78 9.80
C GLY A 44 -5.49 -14.59 9.60
N LYS A 45 -6.41 -14.53 10.58
CA LYS A 45 -7.73 -15.22 10.52
C LYS A 45 -8.77 -14.56 9.59
N ASP A 46 -8.56 -13.28 9.24
CA ASP A 46 -9.50 -12.49 8.44
C ASP A 46 -9.28 -12.67 6.94
N PHE A 47 -8.09 -13.13 6.56
CA PHE A 47 -7.76 -13.35 5.16
C PHE A 47 -8.73 -14.36 4.53
N PRO A 48 -9.23 -14.09 3.31
CA PRO A 48 -10.07 -15.04 2.61
C PRO A 48 -9.28 -16.32 2.31
N LYS A 49 -9.79 -17.47 2.75
CA LYS A 49 -9.19 -18.79 2.47
C LYS A 49 -9.37 -19.23 1.03
N THR A 50 -10.28 -18.57 0.31
CA THR A 50 -10.64 -18.91 -1.07
C THR A 50 -11.17 -17.66 -1.77
N ASN A 51 -10.97 -17.59 -3.09
CA ASN A 51 -11.49 -16.52 -3.96
C ASN A 51 -13.00 -16.62 -4.23
N TRP A 52 -13.65 -17.71 -3.83
CA TRP A 52 -15.11 -17.87 -3.96
C TRP A 52 -15.91 -16.92 -3.08
N SER A 53 -15.32 -16.41 -2.01
CA SER A 53 -15.94 -15.40 -1.16
C SER A 53 -15.73 -14.00 -1.73
N LEU A 54 -16.47 -13.63 -2.78
CA LEU A 54 -16.30 -12.36 -3.50
C LEU A 54 -16.26 -11.14 -2.58
N ARG A 55 -17.13 -11.08 -1.57
CA ARG A 55 -17.18 -9.94 -0.64
C ARG A 55 -15.92 -9.78 0.20
N LYS A 56 -15.24 -10.87 0.51
CA LYS A 56 -13.97 -10.86 1.26
C LYS A 56 -12.75 -10.77 0.35
N PHE A 57 -12.89 -11.20 -0.91
CA PHE A 57 -11.79 -11.20 -1.86
C PHE A 57 -11.72 -9.91 -2.67
N LEU A 58 -12.84 -9.45 -3.25
CA LEU A 58 -12.86 -8.32 -4.17
C LEU A 58 -13.07 -7.00 -3.44
N TRP A 59 -12.28 -5.99 -3.79
CA TRP A 59 -12.48 -4.59 -3.40
C TRP A 59 -13.24 -3.85 -4.50
N MET A 60 -14.53 -3.71 -4.30
CA MET A 60 -15.42 -2.95 -5.18
C MET A 60 -16.54 -2.32 -4.33
N PRO A 61 -16.28 -1.18 -3.65
CA PRO A 61 -17.25 -0.54 -2.75
C PRO A 61 -18.61 -0.25 -3.38
N LYS A 62 -18.64 0.07 -4.68
CA LYS A 62 -19.89 0.29 -5.44
C LYS A 62 -20.80 -0.95 -5.48
N ALA A 63 -20.25 -2.15 -5.29
CA ALA A 63 -20.98 -3.41 -5.20
C ALA A 63 -20.96 -3.99 -3.77
N PHE A 64 -20.73 -3.13 -2.77
CA PHE A 64 -20.64 -3.52 -1.35
C PHE A 64 -19.62 -4.65 -1.07
N CYS A 65 -18.59 -4.74 -1.90
CA CYS A 65 -17.47 -5.67 -1.72
C CYS A 65 -16.27 -4.92 -1.14
N TYR A 66 -15.86 -5.28 0.08
CA TYR A 66 -14.76 -4.66 0.81
C TYR A 66 -13.65 -5.67 1.08
N GLY A 67 -13.28 -6.40 0.03
CA GLY A 67 -12.25 -7.44 0.09
C GLY A 67 -10.83 -6.91 -0.01
N ILE A 68 -9.88 -7.82 -0.16
CA ILE A 68 -8.44 -7.55 -0.15
C ILE A 68 -7.89 -7.15 -1.52
N GLN A 69 -8.53 -7.62 -2.60
CA GLN A 69 -8.01 -7.53 -3.96
C GLN A 69 -8.76 -6.47 -4.77
N ARG A 70 -8.07 -5.44 -5.22
CA ARG A 70 -8.57 -4.50 -6.22
C ARG A 70 -8.12 -4.95 -7.60
N ILE A 71 -9.04 -4.97 -8.54
CA ILE A 71 -8.79 -5.30 -9.95
C ILE A 71 -9.17 -4.08 -10.78
N ASN A 72 -8.22 -3.51 -11.49
CA ASN A 72 -8.43 -2.43 -12.43
C ASN A 72 -8.06 -2.91 -13.84
N VAL A 73 -8.97 -2.74 -14.77
CA VAL A 73 -8.73 -3.07 -16.19
C VAL A 73 -8.61 -1.77 -16.95
N LEU A 74 -7.47 -1.55 -17.61
CA LEU A 74 -7.14 -0.38 -18.40
C LEU A 74 -6.70 -0.85 -19.78
N ASN A 75 -7.54 -0.64 -20.79
CA ASN A 75 -7.28 -1.11 -22.15
C ASN A 75 -6.78 -2.58 -22.16
N ASP A 76 -5.51 -2.79 -22.47
CA ASP A 76 -4.90 -4.12 -22.59
C ASP A 76 -4.17 -4.57 -21.33
N VAL A 77 -4.30 -3.82 -20.22
CA VAL A 77 -3.58 -4.10 -18.96
C VAL A 77 -4.54 -4.33 -17.82
N MET A 78 -4.37 -5.44 -17.11
CA MET A 78 -5.05 -5.71 -15.85
C MET A 78 -4.10 -5.46 -14.67
N ILE A 79 -4.49 -4.56 -13.77
CA ILE A 79 -3.71 -4.19 -12.60
C ILE A 79 -4.35 -4.84 -11.37
N LEU A 80 -3.61 -5.69 -10.71
CA LEU A 80 -3.97 -6.27 -9.43
C LEU A 80 -3.29 -5.50 -8.31
N SER A 81 -4.05 -5.01 -7.35
CA SER A 81 -3.52 -4.27 -6.20
C SER A 81 -4.24 -4.63 -4.92
N GLY A 82 -3.58 -4.45 -3.78
CA GLY A 82 -4.18 -4.68 -2.47
C GLY A 82 -5.01 -3.50 -1.98
N ALA A 83 -6.06 -3.79 -1.24
CA ALA A 83 -6.88 -2.81 -0.53
C ALA A 83 -6.93 -3.14 0.95
N GLY A 84 -6.33 -2.28 1.77
CA GLY A 84 -6.21 -2.46 3.21
C GLY A 84 -4.89 -1.97 3.74
N VAL A 85 -4.73 -2.00 5.06
CA VAL A 85 -3.50 -1.61 5.72
C VAL A 85 -2.32 -2.43 5.22
N GLY A 86 -1.34 -1.77 4.62
CA GLY A 86 -0.20 -2.39 3.94
C GLY A 86 -0.28 -2.35 2.41
N GLY A 87 -1.46 -2.07 1.84
CA GLY A 87 -1.63 -1.91 0.39
C GLY A 87 -1.14 -3.12 -0.41
N GLY A 88 -0.18 -2.91 -1.31
CA GLY A 88 0.39 -3.94 -2.17
C GLY A 88 1.04 -5.11 -1.42
N SER A 89 1.49 -4.93 -0.18
CA SER A 89 2.06 -6.01 0.62
C SER A 89 1.06 -7.12 0.96
N LEU A 90 -0.24 -6.86 0.84
CA LEU A 90 -1.30 -7.84 1.07
C LEU A 90 -1.40 -8.88 -0.07
N VAL A 91 -0.92 -8.55 -1.26
CA VAL A 91 -1.17 -9.34 -2.49
C VAL A 91 0.08 -9.51 -3.36
N TYR A 92 1.28 -9.32 -2.83
CA TYR A 92 2.54 -9.33 -3.61
C TYR A 92 3.13 -10.73 -3.88
N ALA A 93 2.39 -11.77 -3.59
CA ALA A 93 2.79 -13.17 -3.78
C ALA A 93 4.11 -13.56 -3.09
N ASN A 94 4.46 -12.87 -2.01
CA ASN A 94 5.66 -13.09 -1.20
C ASN A 94 7.00 -13.00 -1.99
N THR A 95 6.99 -12.24 -3.07
CA THR A 95 8.16 -12.06 -3.93
C THR A 95 9.01 -10.89 -3.43
N LEU A 96 10.14 -11.21 -2.81
CA LEU A 96 11.12 -10.24 -2.28
C LEU A 96 12.36 -10.21 -3.19
N TYR A 97 12.18 -9.74 -4.42
CA TYR A 97 13.26 -9.68 -5.40
C TYR A 97 14.14 -8.45 -5.19
N VAL A 98 15.43 -8.67 -5.01
CA VAL A 98 16.43 -7.60 -5.02
C VAL A 98 16.93 -7.42 -6.46
N PRO A 99 16.72 -6.24 -7.07
CA PRO A 99 17.16 -6.00 -8.43
C PRO A 99 18.67 -6.16 -8.58
N LYS A 100 19.12 -6.74 -9.71
CA LYS A 100 20.53 -6.82 -10.04
C LYS A 100 21.12 -5.43 -10.26
N LYS A 101 22.43 -5.27 -10.02
CA LYS A 101 23.12 -3.98 -10.17
C LYS A 101 22.94 -3.36 -11.56
N GLU A 102 22.89 -4.20 -12.59
CA GLU A 102 22.73 -3.77 -13.98
C GLU A 102 21.44 -2.96 -14.22
N VAL A 103 20.37 -3.22 -13.43
CA VAL A 103 19.14 -2.45 -13.52
C VAL A 103 19.35 -0.98 -13.20
N PHE A 104 20.25 -0.67 -12.25
CA PHE A 104 20.57 0.70 -11.86
C PHE A 104 21.53 1.40 -12.84
N GLU A 105 22.15 0.63 -13.73
CA GLU A 105 23.07 1.15 -14.77
C GLU A 105 22.34 1.61 -16.02
N TYR A 106 21.08 1.27 -16.19
CA TYR A 106 20.28 1.77 -17.32
C TYR A 106 20.26 3.30 -17.35
N PRO A 107 20.41 3.90 -18.55
CA PRO A 107 20.50 5.36 -18.71
C PRO A 107 19.34 6.12 -18.08
N LEU A 108 18.13 5.55 -18.15
CA LEU A 108 16.92 6.13 -17.54
C LEU A 108 17.06 6.20 -16.01
N MET A 109 17.53 5.12 -15.38
CA MET A 109 17.72 5.06 -13.93
C MET A 109 18.81 6.00 -13.44
N LYS A 110 19.91 6.12 -14.20
CA LYS A 110 20.97 7.11 -13.93
C LYS A 110 20.45 8.55 -14.00
N LYS A 111 19.59 8.86 -14.97
CA LYS A 111 18.97 10.17 -15.14
C LYS A 111 18.01 10.52 -13.99
N MET A 112 17.35 9.54 -13.39
CA MET A 112 16.45 9.71 -12.26
C MET A 112 17.13 9.86 -10.89
N GLY A 113 18.45 10.01 -10.86
CA GLY A 113 19.20 10.34 -9.65
C GLY A 113 19.65 9.14 -8.82
N GLY A 114 19.96 8.02 -9.46
CA GLY A 114 20.47 6.80 -8.83
C GLY A 114 21.88 6.91 -8.23
N LYS A 115 22.30 8.08 -7.80
CA LYS A 115 23.44 8.28 -6.91
C LYS A 115 22.93 8.37 -5.47
N ARG A 116 22.51 7.28 -4.90
CA ARG A 116 22.48 7.15 -3.44
C ARG A 116 23.35 5.98 -3.04
N HIS A 117 24.39 6.33 -2.32
CA HIS A 117 25.26 5.42 -1.61
C HIS A 117 24.37 4.48 -0.76
N MET A 118 24.43 3.18 -1.05
CA MET A 118 24.12 2.16 -0.07
C MET A 118 25.37 1.92 0.77
#